data_ad9ae2ce20e98e4e94e7d10affc09234
#
_entry.id   ad9ae2ce20e98e4e94e7d10affc09234
#
_cell.length_a   1.000
_cell.length_b   1.000
_cell.length_c   1.000
_cell.angle_alpha   90.00
_cell.angle_beta   90.00
_cell.angle_gamma   90.00
#
_symmetry.space_group_name_H-M   'P 1'
#
loop_
_entity.id
_entity.type
_entity.pdbx_description
1 polymer ?
#
loop_
_entity_poly.entity_id
_entity_poly.type
_entity_poly.pdbx_seq_one_letter_code
_entity_poly.pdbx_strand_id
1 'polypeptide(L)'
;DAVLTDTLLHGEQVKNLSPLLPAVEFVTGLSSSYTKISPWGWNPSLLRRLREAGITNQACLTDEEMKRIRELSGRQTAVHVLSAIRKKKWLHFAASAVSEYDCVMEDFLTLPEGTDTNVPFVGESFLFHTENEVESFVRSHPSAVLKSPWSGSGRGIQYTSGEFTRPLKGWVQHVLHTQQAVVGEPFYDKVKDFAMEFFSNGKGKVRFIGYSLFETDKRGIYKENLLATDDDILGKLSAYVPASVFRLLCRRLTIELAHTIGEYEGYLGVDMMICRTPLAKTGYAIHPCVEINLRMNMGVVARMVYDRYVCDRVQGRYIIEYYTSLGEAEQADRSLRLQHPLLLEDGRIKSGYLSLTPIGQQTAYQAYILIGST
;
A
#
# COMPACT_ATOMS: atom_id res chain seq x y z
N ASP A 1 15.59 4.52 0.69
CA ASP A 1 15.10 3.62 1.77
C ASP A 1 13.84 2.88 1.37
N ALA A 2 12.85 3.50 0.73
CA ALA A 2 11.63 2.86 0.27
C ALA A 2 11.89 1.78 -0.80
N VAL A 3 12.78 2.03 -1.72
CA VAL A 3 13.19 1.08 -2.77
C VAL A 3 14.07 -0.03 -2.20
N LEU A 4 14.86 0.28 -1.17
CA LEU A 4 15.76 -0.66 -0.52
C LEU A 4 15.02 -1.86 0.04
N THR A 5 13.87 -1.67 0.62
CA THR A 5 13.15 -2.70 1.36
C THR A 5 12.27 -3.56 0.46
N ASP A 6 11.64 -2.97 -0.55
CA ASP A 6 10.91 -3.75 -1.56
C ASP A 6 11.88 -4.65 -2.34
N THR A 7 13.06 -4.16 -2.59
CA THR A 7 14.17 -4.89 -3.20
C THR A 7 14.77 -5.96 -2.27
N LEU A 8 14.81 -5.71 -0.96
CA LEU A 8 15.29 -6.67 0.05
C LEU A 8 14.25 -7.72 0.43
N LEU A 9 12.96 -7.40 0.41
CA LEU A 9 11.87 -8.36 0.63
C LEU A 9 11.77 -9.41 -0.49
N HIS A 10 12.15 -9.04 -1.70
CA HIS A 10 12.23 -9.95 -2.86
C HIS A 10 13.63 -10.53 -3.09
N GLY A 11 14.48 -10.42 -2.15
CA GLY A 11 15.84 -10.82 -1.73
C GLY A 11 16.75 -11.55 -2.68
N GLU A 12 16.31 -12.31 -3.65
CA GLU A 12 17.18 -13.09 -4.52
C GLU A 12 17.46 -12.47 -5.89
N GLN A 13 16.77 -11.40 -6.26
CA GLN A 13 16.86 -10.84 -7.61
C GLN A 13 17.72 -9.58 -7.72
N VAL A 14 18.18 -9.01 -6.62
CA VAL A 14 19.06 -7.85 -6.66
C VAL A 14 20.51 -8.29 -6.55
N LYS A 15 21.08 -8.61 -7.68
CA LYS A 15 22.48 -9.04 -7.77
C LYS A 15 23.49 -7.94 -7.43
N ASN A 16 23.08 -6.69 -7.30
CA ASN A 16 23.97 -5.56 -6.99
C ASN A 16 23.33 -4.60 -5.99
N LEU A 17 23.58 -4.87 -4.71
CA LEU A 17 23.20 -3.99 -3.61
C LEU A 17 24.23 -2.89 -3.31
N SER A 18 25.34 -2.86 -4.05
CA SER A 18 26.41 -1.87 -3.83
C SER A 18 25.95 -0.40 -3.97
N PRO A 19 24.99 -0.03 -4.84
CA PRO A 19 24.46 1.33 -4.88
C PRO A 19 23.65 1.74 -3.64
N LEU A 20 23.25 0.77 -2.81
CA LEU A 20 22.45 0.99 -1.62
C LEU A 20 23.29 1.09 -0.33
N LEU A 21 24.60 0.77 -0.43
CA LEU A 21 25.56 0.94 0.65
C LEU A 21 25.65 2.39 1.15
N PRO A 22 25.63 3.43 0.30
CA PRO A 22 25.64 4.81 0.76
C PRO A 22 24.45 5.18 1.65
N ALA A 23 23.26 4.59 1.42
CA ALA A 23 22.12 4.80 2.30
C ALA A 23 22.33 4.13 3.67
N VAL A 24 22.97 2.97 3.71
CA VAL A 24 23.36 2.30 4.95
C VAL A 24 24.51 3.03 5.61
N GLU A 25 25.51 3.54 4.87
CA GLU A 25 26.59 4.38 5.36
C GLU A 25 26.09 5.72 5.88
N PHE A 26 25.11 6.34 5.21
CA PHE A 26 24.44 7.53 5.70
C PHE A 26 23.73 7.27 7.03
N VAL A 27 23.03 6.15 7.18
CA VAL A 27 22.38 5.73 8.42
C VAL A 27 23.40 5.38 9.50
N THR A 28 24.56 4.80 9.15
CA THR A 28 25.64 4.46 10.11
C THR A 28 26.49 5.66 10.47
N GLY A 29 26.63 6.66 9.61
CA GLY A 29 27.27 7.95 9.92
C GLY A 29 26.42 8.86 10.82
N LEU A 30 25.13 8.54 11.00
CA LEU A 30 24.28 9.15 12.00
C LEU A 30 24.68 8.57 13.35
N SER A 31 25.34 9.39 14.18
CA SER A 31 25.88 9.04 15.49
C SER A 31 24.92 8.20 16.35
N SER A 32 25.48 7.50 17.33
CA SER A 32 24.84 6.67 18.37
C SER A 32 23.64 7.28 19.14
N SER A 33 23.21 8.48 18.79
CA SER A 33 22.10 9.20 19.40
C SER A 33 20.72 8.87 18.77
N TYR A 34 20.67 8.17 17.64
CA TYR A 34 19.38 7.75 17.05
C TYR A 34 18.90 6.45 17.69
N THR A 35 17.79 6.55 18.38
CA THR A 35 17.27 5.48 19.23
C THR A 35 16.36 4.48 18.53
N LYS A 36 15.91 4.74 17.30
CA LYS A 36 15.00 3.84 16.60
C LYS A 36 15.19 3.88 15.08
N ILE A 37 15.46 2.71 14.47
CA ILE A 37 15.38 2.49 13.04
C ILE A 37 14.00 1.90 12.73
N SER A 38 13.24 2.55 11.86
CA SER A 38 11.98 2.03 11.34
C SER A 38 12.18 1.66 9.88
N PRO A 39 12.53 0.41 9.57
CA PRO A 39 12.73 -0.02 8.21
C PRO A 39 11.39 -0.09 7.47
N TRP A 40 11.47 -0.11 6.15
CA TRP A 40 10.31 -0.34 5.30
C TRP A 40 9.62 -1.68 5.60
N GLY A 41 10.40 -2.69 5.92
CA GLY A 41 9.96 -3.99 6.42
C GLY A 41 11.13 -4.74 7.05
N TRP A 42 10.87 -5.46 8.13
CA TRP A 42 11.86 -6.30 8.77
C TRP A 42 12.03 -7.62 8.01
N ASN A 43 13.27 -8.03 7.77
CA ASN A 43 13.60 -9.34 7.23
C ASN A 43 15.01 -9.77 7.68
N PRO A 44 15.34 -11.07 7.62
CA PRO A 44 16.65 -11.57 8.08
C PRO A 44 17.86 -10.96 7.38
N SER A 45 17.73 -10.63 6.08
CA SER A 45 18.82 -10.01 5.33
C SER A 45 19.10 -8.58 5.77
N LEU A 46 18.07 -7.80 6.05
CA LEU A 46 18.21 -6.46 6.62
C LEU A 46 18.86 -6.51 8.01
N LEU A 47 18.39 -7.41 8.88
CA LEU A 47 18.95 -7.59 10.21
C LEU A 47 20.43 -7.94 10.18
N ARG A 48 20.84 -8.85 9.31
CA ARG A 48 22.25 -9.20 9.12
C ARG A 48 23.08 -7.97 8.72
N ARG A 49 22.61 -7.18 7.74
CA ARG A 49 23.30 -5.99 7.26
C ARG A 49 23.41 -4.89 8.32
N LEU A 50 22.34 -4.66 9.09
CA LEU A 50 22.38 -3.72 10.21
C LEU A 50 23.44 -4.14 11.24
N ARG A 51 23.54 -5.42 11.53
CA ARG A 51 24.60 -5.98 12.42
C ARG A 51 25.99 -5.82 11.82
N GLU A 52 26.19 -6.14 10.54
CA GLU A 52 27.45 -5.93 9.82
C GLU A 52 27.86 -4.45 9.79
N ALA A 53 26.90 -3.54 9.76
CA ALA A 53 27.11 -2.09 9.86
C ALA A 53 27.30 -1.59 11.30
N GLY A 54 27.40 -2.48 12.30
CA GLY A 54 27.60 -2.12 13.71
C GLY A 54 26.36 -1.61 14.43
N ILE A 55 25.20 -1.70 13.81
CA ILE A 55 23.92 -1.27 14.40
C ILE A 55 23.33 -2.44 15.17
N THR A 56 23.71 -2.56 16.44
CA THR A 56 23.34 -3.70 17.31
C THR A 56 22.30 -3.37 18.37
N ASN A 57 22.09 -2.09 18.68
CA ASN A 57 21.20 -1.64 19.78
C ASN A 57 19.77 -1.42 19.33
N GLN A 58 19.37 -1.88 18.18
CA GLN A 58 18.00 -1.70 17.73
C GLN A 58 17.12 -2.78 18.33
N ALA A 59 15.93 -2.40 18.75
CA ALA A 59 14.85 -3.35 19.01
C ALA A 59 14.51 -4.05 17.69
N CYS A 60 15.27 -5.09 17.36
CA CYS A 60 14.98 -5.95 16.25
C CYS A 60 13.78 -6.79 16.63
N LEU A 61 12.85 -6.97 15.67
CA LEU A 61 11.79 -7.94 15.85
C LEU A 61 12.39 -9.34 16.05
N THR A 62 11.82 -10.09 16.96
CA THR A 62 12.11 -11.51 17.12
C THR A 62 11.64 -12.30 15.90
N ASP A 63 12.14 -13.52 15.72
CA ASP A 63 11.67 -14.40 14.63
C ASP A 63 10.17 -14.70 14.77
N GLU A 64 9.64 -14.74 15.98
CA GLU A 64 8.23 -14.96 16.27
C GLU A 64 7.37 -13.75 15.86
N GLU A 65 7.81 -12.53 16.19
CA GLU A 65 7.17 -11.29 15.73
C GLU A 65 7.22 -11.15 14.21
N MET A 66 8.36 -11.47 13.57
CA MET A 66 8.48 -11.47 12.11
C MET A 66 7.54 -12.48 11.45
N LYS A 67 7.42 -13.68 12.04
CA LYS A 67 6.47 -14.71 11.59
C LYS A 67 5.03 -14.21 11.71
N ARG A 68 4.69 -13.59 12.85
CA ARG A 68 3.37 -13.03 13.10
C ARG A 68 3.01 -11.93 12.08
N ILE A 69 3.92 -10.98 11.83
CA ILE A 69 3.73 -9.93 10.82
C ILE A 69 3.52 -10.55 9.44
N ARG A 70 4.30 -11.59 9.09
CA ARG A 70 4.13 -12.30 7.81
C ARG A 70 2.75 -12.94 7.70
N GLU A 71 2.27 -13.58 8.74
CA GLU A 71 0.92 -14.18 8.77
C GLU A 71 -0.16 -13.11 8.56
N LEU A 72 -0.06 -12.00 9.31
CA LEU A 72 -1.01 -10.88 9.21
C LEU A 72 -0.95 -10.15 7.86
N SER A 73 0.21 -10.12 7.20
CA SER A 73 0.38 -9.48 5.88
C SER A 73 -0.12 -10.33 4.71
N GLY A 74 -0.57 -11.55 4.97
CA GLY A 74 -1.17 -12.40 3.94
C GLY A 74 -2.54 -11.89 3.48
N ARG A 75 -2.91 -12.19 2.23
CA ARG A 75 -4.22 -11.79 1.66
C ARG A 75 -5.41 -12.36 2.41
N GLN A 76 -5.25 -13.43 3.19
CA GLN A 76 -6.29 -13.92 4.09
C GLN A 76 -6.77 -12.85 5.09
N THR A 77 -5.89 -11.98 5.55
CA THR A 77 -6.26 -10.86 6.44
C THR A 77 -7.13 -9.85 5.68
N ALA A 78 -6.79 -9.53 4.44
CA ALA A 78 -7.62 -8.67 3.59
C ALA A 78 -8.99 -9.29 3.31
N VAL A 79 -9.07 -10.60 3.05
CA VAL A 79 -10.35 -11.34 2.89
C VAL A 79 -11.22 -11.20 4.14
N HIS A 80 -10.62 -11.35 5.33
CA HIS A 80 -11.33 -11.22 6.61
C HIS A 80 -11.86 -9.80 6.81
N VAL A 81 -11.02 -8.78 6.66
CA VAL A 81 -11.38 -7.36 6.81
C VAL A 81 -12.46 -6.96 5.78
N LEU A 82 -12.32 -7.37 4.52
CA LEU A 82 -13.32 -7.14 3.49
C LEU A 82 -14.69 -7.70 3.88
N SER A 83 -14.71 -8.96 4.35
CA SER A 83 -15.94 -9.61 4.81
C SER A 83 -16.59 -8.87 5.97
N ALA A 84 -15.80 -8.40 6.95
CA ALA A 84 -16.29 -7.63 8.09
C ALA A 84 -16.90 -6.28 7.66
N ILE A 85 -16.23 -5.54 6.78
CA ILE A 85 -16.70 -4.24 6.28
C ILE A 85 -18.02 -4.38 5.53
N ARG A 86 -18.26 -5.48 4.83
CA ARG A 86 -19.49 -5.70 4.05
C ARG A 86 -20.71 -6.12 4.89
N LYS A 87 -20.54 -6.54 6.14
CA LYS A 87 -21.67 -6.96 7.00
C LYS A 87 -22.58 -5.78 7.33
N LYS A 88 -23.87 -5.86 6.95
CA LYS A 88 -24.88 -4.79 7.15
C LYS A 88 -25.07 -4.36 8.61
N LYS A 89 -24.95 -5.29 9.58
CA LYS A 89 -25.11 -5.02 11.01
C LYS A 89 -24.04 -4.08 11.59
N TRP A 90 -22.99 -3.88 10.86
CA TRP A 90 -21.85 -3.08 11.28
C TRP A 90 -22.14 -1.58 11.42
N LEU A 91 -23.12 -1.04 10.67
CA LEU A 91 -23.56 0.37 10.77
C LEU A 91 -24.01 0.77 12.17
N HIS A 92 -24.70 -0.12 12.88
CA HIS A 92 -25.17 0.14 14.25
C HIS A 92 -24.04 -0.01 15.28
N PHE A 93 -23.13 -0.93 15.08
CA PHE A 93 -22.02 -1.17 15.99
C PHE A 93 -21.00 0.00 15.94
N ALA A 94 -20.69 0.52 14.76
CA ALA A 94 -19.78 1.65 14.60
C ALA A 94 -20.25 2.91 15.35
N ALA A 95 -21.56 3.18 15.39
CA ALA A 95 -22.11 4.32 16.12
C ALA A 95 -21.94 4.21 17.64
N SER A 96 -21.97 3.01 18.20
CA SER A 96 -21.83 2.78 19.64
C SER A 96 -20.37 2.65 20.10
N ALA A 97 -19.47 2.12 19.26
CA ALA A 97 -18.06 1.91 19.59
C ALA A 97 -17.20 3.20 19.53
N VAL A 98 -17.71 4.24 18.88
CA VAL A 98 -16.99 5.51 18.68
C VAL A 98 -16.82 6.30 19.99
N SER A 99 -17.65 6.07 21.00
CA SER A 99 -17.53 6.73 22.31
C SER A 99 -16.29 6.33 23.11
N GLU A 100 -15.61 5.22 22.74
CA GLU A 100 -14.41 4.71 23.42
C GLU A 100 -13.08 5.14 22.79
N TYR A 101 -13.12 5.74 21.57
CA TYR A 101 -11.92 6.14 20.84
C TYR A 101 -11.76 7.66 20.79
N ASP A 102 -10.79 8.16 21.56
CA ASP A 102 -10.47 9.57 21.82
C ASP A 102 -10.41 10.52 20.60
N CYS A 103 -11.08 11.65 20.78
CA CYS A 103 -10.74 13.07 20.50
C CYS A 103 -10.34 13.58 19.12
N VAL A 104 -9.75 12.83 18.23
CA VAL A 104 -9.41 13.32 16.87
C VAL A 104 -10.54 13.07 15.87
N MET A 105 -11.60 12.49 16.33
CA MET A 105 -12.71 11.95 15.53
C MET A 105 -14.00 12.79 15.58
N GLU A 106 -14.06 13.86 16.36
CA GLU A 106 -15.30 14.67 16.49
C GLU A 106 -15.77 15.26 15.16
N ASP A 107 -14.84 15.69 14.31
CA ASP A 107 -15.19 16.20 12.97
C ASP A 107 -15.64 15.09 11.99
N PHE A 108 -15.32 13.84 12.27
CA PHE A 108 -15.72 12.69 11.46
C PHE A 108 -17.05 12.06 11.90
N LEU A 109 -17.58 12.44 13.05
CA LEU A 109 -18.75 11.81 13.69
C LEU A 109 -20.09 12.24 13.13
N THR A 110 -20.18 13.43 12.57
CA THR A 110 -21.41 13.95 11.98
C THR A 110 -21.44 13.67 10.49
N LEU A 111 -22.00 12.51 10.09
CA LEU A 111 -22.49 12.39 8.72
C LEU A 111 -23.64 13.39 8.56
N PRO A 112 -23.65 14.22 7.49
CA PRO A 112 -24.78 15.10 7.21
C PRO A 112 -26.07 14.28 7.18
N GLU A 113 -27.15 14.81 7.77
CA GLU A 113 -28.48 14.24 7.64
C GLU A 113 -28.79 14.05 6.15
N GLY A 114 -29.23 12.85 5.76
CA GLY A 114 -29.51 12.49 4.36
C GLY A 114 -28.35 11.90 3.59
N THR A 115 -27.21 11.56 4.23
CA THR A 115 -26.17 10.79 3.58
C THR A 115 -26.73 9.44 3.13
N ASP A 116 -26.80 9.23 1.80
CA ASP A 116 -27.21 7.94 1.22
C ASP A 116 -26.17 6.87 1.55
N THR A 117 -26.43 6.11 2.62
CA THR A 117 -25.58 5.01 3.07
C THR A 117 -25.68 3.78 2.17
N ASN A 118 -26.49 3.85 1.11
CA ASN A 118 -26.71 2.78 0.14
C ASN A 118 -25.71 2.76 -1.01
N VAL A 119 -24.56 3.41 -0.88
CA VAL A 119 -23.49 3.21 -1.88
C VAL A 119 -23.02 1.77 -1.76
N PRO A 120 -23.20 0.95 -2.80
CA PRO A 120 -22.79 -0.44 -2.74
C PRO A 120 -21.27 -0.49 -2.66
N PHE A 121 -20.76 -1.10 -1.61
CA PHE A 121 -19.43 -1.64 -1.66
C PHE A 121 -19.47 -2.92 -2.51
N VAL A 122 -18.55 -3.03 -3.45
CA VAL A 122 -18.26 -4.27 -4.18
C VAL A 122 -17.08 -4.98 -3.53
N GLY A 123 -16.71 -6.10 -4.05
CA GLY A 123 -15.59 -6.90 -3.58
C GLY A 123 -16.08 -8.15 -2.86
N GLU A 124 -15.71 -9.27 -3.45
CA GLU A 124 -15.82 -10.60 -2.87
C GLU A 124 -14.46 -11.26 -3.02
N SER A 125 -13.98 -11.86 -1.96
CA SER A 125 -12.70 -12.54 -1.95
C SER A 125 -12.84 -13.82 -1.16
N PHE A 126 -12.37 -14.92 -1.74
CA PHE A 126 -12.52 -16.26 -1.23
C PHE A 126 -11.16 -16.91 -1.04
N LEU A 127 -11.01 -17.66 0.04
CA LEU A 127 -9.81 -18.42 0.32
C LEU A 127 -10.08 -19.90 0.02
N PHE A 128 -9.28 -20.49 -0.86
CA PHE A 128 -9.39 -21.87 -1.29
C PHE A 128 -8.17 -22.67 -0.85
N HIS A 129 -8.39 -23.89 -0.38
CA HIS A 129 -7.35 -24.79 0.10
C HIS A 129 -7.17 -26.03 -0.79
N THR A 130 -8.04 -26.23 -1.78
CA THR A 130 -8.00 -27.36 -2.70
C THR A 130 -8.11 -26.92 -4.15
N GLU A 131 -7.55 -27.72 -5.05
CA GLU A 131 -7.65 -27.51 -6.50
C GLU A 131 -9.12 -27.50 -6.96
N ASN A 132 -9.94 -28.41 -6.43
CA ASN A 132 -11.35 -28.54 -6.82
C ASN A 132 -12.17 -27.30 -6.48
N GLU A 133 -11.90 -26.66 -5.34
CA GLU A 133 -12.55 -25.39 -4.96
C GLU A 133 -12.18 -24.28 -5.94
N VAL A 134 -10.88 -24.15 -6.29
CA VAL A 134 -10.41 -23.15 -7.27
C VAL A 134 -11.03 -23.41 -8.64
N GLU A 135 -11.03 -24.67 -9.12
CA GLU A 135 -11.63 -25.02 -10.40
C GLU A 135 -13.13 -24.70 -10.44
N SER A 136 -13.86 -25.04 -9.37
CA SER A 136 -15.29 -24.74 -9.26
C SER A 136 -15.54 -23.22 -9.29
N PHE A 137 -14.74 -22.45 -8.57
CA PHE A 137 -14.81 -21.00 -8.58
C PHE A 137 -14.54 -20.41 -9.98
N VAL A 138 -13.47 -20.84 -10.64
CA VAL A 138 -13.11 -20.37 -11.99
C VAL A 138 -14.23 -20.67 -12.98
N ARG A 139 -14.79 -21.89 -12.97
CA ARG A 139 -15.87 -22.28 -13.88
C ARG A 139 -17.19 -21.54 -13.62
N SER A 140 -17.43 -21.08 -12.39
CA SER A 140 -18.63 -20.31 -12.03
C SER A 140 -18.52 -18.82 -12.32
N HIS A 141 -17.29 -18.31 -12.64
CA HIS A 141 -17.03 -16.89 -12.89
C HIS A 141 -16.46 -16.69 -14.31
N PRO A 142 -17.22 -16.06 -15.22
CA PRO A 142 -16.76 -15.79 -16.59
C PRO A 142 -15.47 -14.97 -16.67
N SER A 143 -15.16 -14.20 -15.62
CA SER A 143 -13.93 -13.45 -15.47
C SER A 143 -13.58 -13.35 -13.98
N ALA A 144 -12.39 -13.81 -13.63
CA ALA A 144 -11.93 -13.83 -12.24
C ALA A 144 -10.43 -13.59 -12.13
N VAL A 145 -9.99 -13.29 -10.92
CA VAL A 145 -8.59 -13.08 -10.56
C VAL A 145 -8.22 -14.06 -9.46
N LEU A 146 -7.19 -14.85 -9.69
CA LEU A 146 -6.57 -15.69 -8.66
C LEU A 146 -5.29 -15.04 -8.18
N LYS A 147 -5.04 -15.10 -6.87
CA LYS A 147 -3.88 -14.47 -6.23
C LYS A 147 -3.21 -15.47 -5.28
N SER A 148 -1.88 -15.49 -5.25
CA SER A 148 -1.17 -16.20 -4.19
C SER A 148 -1.27 -15.42 -2.87
N PRO A 149 -1.41 -16.09 -1.70
CA PRO A 149 -1.58 -15.43 -0.40
C PRO A 149 -0.47 -14.44 -0.06
N TRP A 150 0.77 -14.76 -0.40
CA TRP A 150 1.92 -13.89 -0.21
C TRP A 150 2.59 -13.64 -1.55
N SER A 151 2.40 -12.42 -2.06
CA SER A 151 3.09 -11.93 -3.25
C SER A 151 3.09 -10.41 -3.23
N GLY A 152 4.00 -9.77 -3.95
CA GLY A 152 4.08 -8.32 -4.03
C GLY A 152 4.26 -7.86 -5.48
N SER A 153 4.06 -6.56 -5.72
CA SER A 153 4.35 -5.88 -6.99
C SER A 153 3.66 -6.53 -8.19
N GLY A 154 2.39 -6.92 -8.04
CA GLY A 154 1.61 -7.56 -9.12
C GLY A 154 2.03 -8.99 -9.48
N ARG A 155 3.03 -9.56 -8.80
CA ARG A 155 3.42 -10.97 -9.00
C ARG A 155 2.42 -11.91 -8.32
N GLY A 156 2.33 -13.15 -8.80
CA GLY A 156 1.42 -14.14 -8.22
C GLY A 156 -0.06 -13.83 -8.44
N ILE A 157 -0.39 -13.11 -9.51
CA ILE A 157 -1.75 -12.83 -9.96
C ILE A 157 -1.98 -13.55 -11.29
N GLN A 158 -3.12 -14.24 -11.41
CA GLN A 158 -3.58 -14.89 -12.62
C GLN A 158 -5.00 -14.41 -12.96
N TYR A 159 -5.18 -13.97 -14.18
CA TYR A 159 -6.50 -13.62 -14.72
C TYR A 159 -7.09 -14.84 -15.44
N THR A 160 -8.37 -15.09 -15.24
CA THR A 160 -9.07 -16.23 -15.85
C THR A 160 -10.30 -15.75 -16.63
N SER A 161 -10.65 -16.50 -17.67
CA SER A 161 -11.84 -16.28 -18.50
C SER A 161 -12.92 -17.38 -18.32
N GLY A 162 -13.01 -17.97 -17.12
CA GLY A 162 -13.93 -19.06 -16.83
C GLY A 162 -13.39 -20.45 -17.19
N GLU A 163 -12.19 -20.53 -17.78
CA GLU A 163 -11.56 -21.79 -18.16
C GLU A 163 -10.45 -22.18 -17.17
N PHE A 164 -10.50 -23.41 -16.68
CA PHE A 164 -9.43 -23.96 -15.83
C PHE A 164 -8.41 -24.71 -16.70
N THR A 165 -7.54 -23.91 -17.36
CA THR A 165 -6.56 -24.41 -18.32
C THR A 165 -5.43 -25.20 -17.64
N ARG A 166 -4.71 -26.03 -18.42
CA ARG A 166 -3.55 -26.80 -17.90
C ARG A 166 -2.46 -25.91 -17.27
N PRO A 167 -2.06 -24.77 -17.86
CA PRO A 167 -1.11 -23.85 -17.21
C PRO A 167 -1.63 -23.29 -15.89
N LEU A 168 -2.91 -22.89 -15.84
CA LEU A 168 -3.54 -22.36 -14.63
C LEU A 168 -3.57 -23.42 -13.53
N LYS A 169 -3.93 -24.66 -13.88
CA LYS A 169 -3.89 -25.81 -12.95
C LYS A 169 -2.51 -26.00 -12.35
N GLY A 170 -1.44 -25.97 -13.17
CA GLY A 170 -0.06 -26.10 -12.69
C GLY A 170 0.33 -24.99 -11.73
N TRP A 171 -0.08 -23.74 -12.03
CA TRP A 171 0.15 -22.61 -11.13
C TRP A 171 -0.62 -22.78 -9.80
N VAL A 172 -1.89 -23.17 -9.84
CA VAL A 172 -2.71 -23.42 -8.64
C VAL A 172 -2.08 -24.52 -7.77
N GLN A 173 -1.67 -25.63 -8.36
CA GLN A 173 -1.00 -26.72 -7.63
C GLN A 173 0.29 -26.25 -6.97
N HIS A 174 1.11 -25.45 -7.68
CA HIS A 174 2.32 -24.87 -7.12
C HIS A 174 2.04 -23.95 -5.93
N VAL A 175 1.05 -23.06 -6.05
CA VAL A 175 0.69 -22.12 -4.96
C VAL A 175 0.10 -22.88 -3.78
N LEU A 176 -0.79 -23.84 -3.99
CA LEU A 176 -1.34 -24.68 -2.92
C LEU A 176 -0.24 -25.46 -2.19
N HIS A 177 0.75 -25.99 -2.92
CA HIS A 177 1.87 -26.71 -2.32
C HIS A 177 2.78 -25.77 -1.50
N THR A 178 3.08 -24.59 -2.00
CA THR A 178 4.06 -23.68 -1.39
C THR A 178 3.46 -22.72 -0.35
N GLN A 179 2.20 -22.33 -0.53
CA GLN A 179 1.52 -21.32 0.28
C GLN A 179 0.20 -21.79 0.91
N GLN A 180 -0.18 -23.04 0.71
CA GLN A 180 -1.31 -23.72 1.36
C GLN A 180 -2.70 -23.14 1.04
N ALA A 181 -2.79 -22.09 0.23
CA ALA A 181 -4.06 -21.50 -0.17
C ALA A 181 -3.92 -20.71 -1.49
N VAL A 182 -5.07 -20.48 -2.13
CA VAL A 182 -5.23 -19.55 -3.26
C VAL A 182 -6.38 -18.61 -2.94
N VAL A 183 -6.22 -17.32 -3.19
CA VAL A 183 -7.30 -16.32 -3.08
C VAL A 183 -7.94 -16.16 -4.46
N GLY A 184 -9.26 -16.19 -4.53
CA GLY A 184 -10.03 -15.95 -5.75
C GLY A 184 -10.99 -14.79 -5.58
N GLU A 185 -11.09 -13.95 -6.60
CA GLU A 185 -11.97 -12.78 -6.63
C GLU A 185 -12.65 -12.70 -8.00
N PRO A 186 -13.94 -12.31 -8.09
CA PRO A 186 -14.52 -11.88 -9.35
C PRO A 186 -13.70 -10.74 -9.96
N PHE A 187 -13.66 -10.66 -11.28
CA PHE A 187 -13.03 -9.51 -11.93
C PHE A 187 -13.93 -8.27 -11.81
N TYR A 188 -13.34 -7.14 -11.40
CA TYR A 188 -14.03 -5.85 -11.29
C TYR A 188 -13.50 -4.87 -12.33
N ASP A 189 -14.39 -4.10 -12.96
CA ASP A 189 -14.03 -3.02 -13.90
C ASP A 189 -13.46 -1.82 -13.11
N LYS A 190 -12.16 -1.89 -12.87
CA LYS A 190 -11.41 -0.90 -12.10
C LYS A 190 -11.31 0.42 -12.86
N VAL A 191 -11.64 1.51 -12.20
CA VAL A 191 -11.55 2.88 -12.72
C VAL A 191 -10.40 3.65 -12.08
N LYS A 192 -10.19 3.46 -10.76
CA LYS A 192 -9.15 4.20 -10.02
C LYS A 192 -8.63 3.37 -8.87
N ASP A 193 -7.31 3.36 -8.70
CA ASP A 193 -6.63 2.83 -7.50
C ASP A 193 -6.47 3.94 -6.46
N PHE A 194 -6.67 3.62 -5.21
CA PHE A 194 -6.36 4.48 -4.07
C PHE A 194 -6.11 3.62 -2.82
N ALA A 195 -5.54 4.22 -1.79
CA ALA A 195 -5.38 3.59 -0.49
C ALA A 195 -5.77 4.53 0.65
N MET A 196 -6.03 3.97 1.80
CA MET A 196 -6.04 4.66 3.07
C MET A 196 -4.85 4.18 3.90
N GLU A 197 -4.09 5.13 4.40
CA GLU A 197 -2.88 4.88 5.16
C GLU A 197 -3.15 5.03 6.66
N PHE A 198 -2.58 4.15 7.46
CA PHE A 198 -2.81 4.08 8.89
C PHE A 198 -1.50 3.87 9.66
N PHE A 199 -1.57 4.15 10.96
CA PHE A 199 -0.55 3.77 11.93
C PHE A 199 -1.18 3.00 13.08
N SER A 200 -0.65 1.84 13.40
CA SER A 200 -1.01 1.04 14.57
C SER A 200 0.04 1.18 15.67
N ASN A 201 -0.39 1.34 16.91
CA ASN A 201 0.51 1.47 18.05
C ASN A 201 0.86 0.12 18.73
N GLY A 202 0.46 -1.01 18.16
CA GLY A 202 0.67 -2.34 18.72
C GLY A 202 -0.14 -2.65 20.00
N LYS A 203 -1.04 -1.76 20.40
CA LYS A 203 -1.85 -1.86 21.64
C LYS A 203 -3.35 -1.68 21.35
N GLY A 204 -3.79 -2.13 20.19
CA GLY A 204 -5.19 -2.06 19.79
C GLY A 204 -5.67 -0.70 19.31
N LYS A 205 -4.79 0.31 19.14
CA LYS A 205 -5.17 1.61 18.59
C LYS A 205 -4.59 1.80 17.21
N VAL A 206 -5.47 2.06 16.24
CA VAL A 206 -5.13 2.38 14.85
C VAL A 206 -5.63 3.80 14.55
N ARG A 207 -4.81 4.63 13.94
CA ARG A 207 -5.20 5.98 13.50
C ARG A 207 -4.99 6.13 12.00
N PHE A 208 -5.89 6.82 11.35
CA PHE A 208 -5.78 7.25 9.97
C PHE A 208 -4.65 8.28 9.82
N ILE A 209 -3.88 8.19 8.73
CA ILE A 209 -2.74 9.08 8.43
C ILE A 209 -3.04 9.92 7.20
N GLY A 210 -3.74 9.38 6.21
CA GLY A 210 -4.07 10.11 5.00
C GLY A 210 -4.54 9.21 3.88
N TYR A 211 -5.03 9.83 2.82
CA TYR A 211 -5.34 9.17 1.55
C TYR A 211 -4.10 9.06 0.68
N SER A 212 -4.07 8.03 -0.12
CA SER A 212 -3.07 7.79 -1.15
C SER A 212 -3.78 7.57 -2.48
N LEU A 213 -3.51 8.40 -3.47
CA LEU A 213 -4.03 8.25 -4.82
C LEU A 213 -2.86 7.88 -5.73
N PHE A 214 -2.86 6.63 -6.19
CA PHE A 214 -1.75 6.08 -6.95
C PHE A 214 -2.17 5.53 -8.31
N GLU A 215 -1.20 5.32 -9.17
CA GLU A 215 -1.38 4.71 -10.46
C GLU A 215 -0.55 3.45 -10.60
N THR A 216 -1.12 2.47 -11.27
CA THR A 216 -0.46 1.23 -11.65
C THR A 216 -0.41 1.11 -13.17
N ASP A 217 0.57 0.38 -13.70
CA ASP A 217 0.59 0.01 -15.10
C ASP A 217 -0.50 -1.04 -15.42
N LYS A 218 -0.62 -1.42 -16.71
CA LYS A 218 -1.59 -2.44 -17.16
C LYS A 218 -1.39 -3.81 -16.53
N ARG A 219 -0.24 -4.06 -15.90
CA ARG A 219 0.09 -5.31 -15.18
C ARG A 219 -0.14 -5.20 -13.67
N GLY A 220 -0.60 -4.04 -13.18
CA GLY A 220 -0.77 -3.75 -11.76
C GLY A 220 0.52 -3.39 -11.03
N ILE A 221 1.61 -3.06 -11.76
CA ILE A 221 2.85 -2.60 -11.15
C ILE A 221 2.70 -1.12 -10.79
N TYR A 222 3.05 -0.78 -9.56
CA TYR A 222 3.05 0.59 -9.05
C TYR A 222 3.92 1.51 -9.92
N LYS A 223 3.40 2.70 -10.20
CA LYS A 223 4.05 3.71 -11.01
C LYS A 223 4.30 5.00 -10.23
N GLU A 224 3.26 5.60 -9.70
CA GLU A 224 3.35 6.89 -9.02
C GLU A 224 2.24 7.11 -8.00
N ASN A 225 2.48 8.02 -7.06
CA ASN A 225 1.50 8.59 -6.14
C ASN A 225 1.35 10.10 -6.36
N LEU A 226 0.12 10.58 -6.28
CA LEU A 226 -0.15 11.99 -6.18
C LEU A 226 0.33 12.54 -4.83
N LEU A 227 1.12 13.59 -4.86
CA LEU A 227 1.48 14.41 -3.69
C LEU A 227 0.51 15.60 -3.63
N ALA A 228 -0.42 15.56 -2.69
CA ALA A 228 -1.46 16.58 -2.52
C ALA A 228 -2.02 16.52 -1.10
N THR A 229 -2.88 17.48 -0.74
CA THR A 229 -3.63 17.42 0.50
C THR A 229 -4.66 16.30 0.49
N ASP A 230 -5.09 15.85 1.67
CA ASP A 230 -6.20 14.89 1.78
C ASP A 230 -7.49 15.42 1.17
N ASP A 231 -7.75 16.72 1.28
CA ASP A 231 -8.92 17.37 0.69
C ASP A 231 -8.86 17.35 -0.86
N ASP A 232 -7.69 17.59 -1.45
CA ASP A 232 -7.50 17.51 -2.90
C ASP A 232 -7.70 16.08 -3.40
N ILE A 233 -7.12 15.09 -2.69
CA ILE A 233 -7.27 13.68 -3.04
C ILE A 233 -8.73 13.26 -2.92
N LEU A 234 -9.37 13.58 -1.79
CA LEU A 234 -10.78 13.29 -1.55
C LEU A 234 -11.68 13.98 -2.57
N GLY A 235 -11.36 15.23 -2.96
CA GLY A 235 -12.04 15.94 -4.04
C GLY A 235 -12.01 15.18 -5.36
N LYS A 236 -10.84 14.66 -5.74
CA LYS A 236 -10.69 13.83 -6.96
C LYS A 236 -11.49 12.51 -6.87
N LEU A 237 -11.46 11.85 -5.73
CA LEU A 237 -12.22 10.61 -5.50
C LEU A 237 -13.74 10.85 -5.47
N SER A 238 -14.15 12.03 -4.99
CA SER A 238 -15.56 12.41 -4.87
C SER A 238 -16.27 12.63 -6.22
N ALA A 239 -15.50 12.70 -7.31
CA ALA A 239 -16.06 12.66 -8.67
C ALA A 239 -16.76 11.33 -9.01
N TYR A 240 -16.47 10.27 -8.26
CA TYR A 240 -17.02 8.93 -8.47
C TYR A 240 -18.01 8.54 -7.37
N VAL A 241 -17.64 8.75 -6.12
CA VAL A 241 -18.40 8.33 -4.93
C VAL A 241 -18.38 9.46 -3.91
N PRO A 242 -19.50 9.79 -3.26
CA PRO A 242 -19.56 10.91 -2.31
C PRO A 242 -18.51 10.85 -1.19
N ALA A 243 -17.92 11.99 -0.82
CA ALA A 243 -16.88 12.10 0.21
C ALA A 243 -17.28 11.49 1.55
N SER A 244 -18.59 11.60 1.93
CA SER A 244 -19.14 10.99 3.14
C SER A 244 -18.94 9.48 3.20
N VAL A 245 -18.95 8.79 2.06
CA VAL A 245 -18.73 7.34 1.98
C VAL A 245 -17.29 6.98 2.31
N PHE A 246 -16.31 7.76 1.82
CA PHE A 246 -14.91 7.55 2.15
C PHE A 246 -14.64 7.78 3.65
N ARG A 247 -15.25 8.81 4.24
CA ARG A 247 -15.17 9.06 5.69
C ARG A 247 -15.77 7.91 6.50
N LEU A 248 -16.95 7.42 6.11
CA LEU A 248 -17.55 6.24 6.74
C LEU A 248 -16.66 5.00 6.61
N LEU A 249 -16.08 4.77 5.43
CA LEU A 249 -15.18 3.65 5.20
C LEU A 249 -13.93 3.75 6.06
N CYS A 250 -13.32 4.94 6.16
CA CYS A 250 -12.17 5.20 7.02
C CYS A 250 -12.44 4.81 8.47
N ARG A 251 -13.59 5.20 9.03
CA ARG A 251 -14.01 4.83 10.39
C ARG A 251 -14.15 3.32 10.56
N ARG A 252 -14.82 2.65 9.62
CA ARG A 252 -14.98 1.18 9.66
C ARG A 252 -13.65 0.48 9.63
N LEU A 253 -12.77 0.89 8.72
CA LEU A 253 -11.44 0.33 8.61
C LEU A 253 -10.62 0.53 9.89
N THR A 254 -10.65 1.72 10.49
CA THR A 254 -9.93 2.00 11.73
C THR A 254 -10.31 1.01 12.85
N ILE A 255 -11.60 0.73 13.01
CA ILE A 255 -12.08 -0.20 14.04
C ILE A 255 -11.73 -1.64 13.68
N GLU A 256 -11.99 -2.06 12.45
CA GLU A 256 -11.74 -3.43 12.01
C GLU A 256 -10.24 -3.78 12.03
N LEU A 257 -9.39 -2.85 11.61
CA LEU A 257 -7.95 -3.00 11.71
C LEU A 257 -7.47 -3.09 13.16
N ALA A 258 -8.01 -2.29 14.08
CA ALA A 258 -7.68 -2.36 15.49
C ALA A 258 -7.98 -3.76 16.08
N HIS A 259 -9.08 -4.38 15.66
CA HIS A 259 -9.44 -5.73 16.10
C HIS A 259 -8.58 -6.82 15.43
N THR A 260 -8.29 -6.68 14.13
CA THR A 260 -7.65 -7.75 13.34
C THR A 260 -6.13 -7.74 13.49
N ILE A 261 -5.52 -6.54 13.54
CA ILE A 261 -4.06 -6.38 13.52
C ILE A 261 -3.54 -5.50 14.66
N GLY A 262 -4.34 -5.31 15.72
CA GLY A 262 -4.03 -4.36 16.81
C GLY A 262 -2.73 -4.64 17.57
N GLU A 263 -2.17 -5.84 17.47
CA GLU A 263 -0.85 -6.21 18.02
C GLU A 263 0.31 -5.74 17.14
N TYR A 264 0.06 -5.43 15.87
CA TYR A 264 1.09 -4.92 14.97
C TYR A 264 1.41 -3.47 15.31
N GLU A 265 2.68 -3.12 15.53
CA GLU A 265 3.15 -1.75 15.69
C GLU A 265 3.82 -1.28 14.39
N GLY A 266 3.29 -0.22 13.78
CA GLY A 266 3.88 0.37 12.59
C GLY A 266 2.87 0.97 11.64
N TYR A 267 3.38 1.42 10.50
CA TYR A 267 2.59 1.93 9.40
C TYR A 267 1.99 0.80 8.58
N LEU A 268 0.80 1.04 8.04
CA LEU A 268 0.15 0.11 7.12
C LEU A 268 -0.72 0.89 6.13
N GLY A 269 -0.99 0.27 4.99
CA GLY A 269 -1.91 0.77 3.99
C GLY A 269 -2.95 -0.28 3.62
N VAL A 270 -4.16 0.17 3.32
CA VAL A 270 -5.23 -0.65 2.78
C VAL A 270 -5.48 -0.21 1.35
N ASP A 271 -5.09 -1.03 0.40
CA ASP A 271 -5.31 -0.78 -1.02
C ASP A 271 -6.76 -1.02 -1.39
N MET A 272 -7.32 -0.12 -2.17
CA MET A 272 -8.71 -0.08 -2.58
C MET A 272 -8.81 0.28 -4.05
N MET A 273 -9.97 0.07 -4.63
CA MET A 273 -10.26 0.56 -5.97
C MET A 273 -11.68 1.05 -6.12
N ILE A 274 -11.86 2.05 -6.96
CA ILE A 274 -13.17 2.43 -7.47
C ILE A 274 -13.44 1.59 -8.72
N CYS A 275 -14.60 0.94 -8.73
CA CYS A 275 -15.05 0.07 -9.82
C CYS A 275 -16.30 0.64 -10.47
N ARG A 276 -16.41 0.50 -11.79
CA ARG A 276 -17.67 0.75 -12.49
C ARG A 276 -18.63 -0.40 -12.21
N THR A 277 -19.88 -0.08 -11.88
CA THR A 277 -20.92 -1.07 -11.64
C THR A 277 -22.30 -0.51 -11.93
N PRO A 278 -23.19 -1.29 -12.58
CA PRO A 278 -24.58 -0.90 -12.75
C PRO A 278 -25.40 -0.97 -11.45
N LEU A 279 -24.85 -1.55 -10.39
CA LEU A 279 -25.56 -1.73 -9.10
C LEU A 279 -25.64 -0.45 -8.29
N ALA A 280 -24.80 0.56 -8.60
CA ALA A 280 -24.78 1.85 -7.94
C ALA A 280 -25.51 2.91 -8.75
N LYS A 281 -26.28 3.79 -8.10
CA LYS A 281 -26.93 4.93 -8.76
C LYS A 281 -25.93 5.87 -9.46
N THR A 282 -24.74 6.03 -8.87
CA THR A 282 -23.64 6.82 -9.44
C THR A 282 -22.92 6.10 -10.59
N GLY A 283 -23.19 4.82 -10.82
CA GLY A 283 -22.44 3.98 -11.74
C GLY A 283 -21.10 3.49 -11.19
N TYR A 284 -20.76 3.82 -9.94
CA TYR A 284 -19.49 3.48 -9.30
C TYR A 284 -19.68 2.92 -7.89
N ALA A 285 -18.77 2.02 -7.49
CA ALA A 285 -18.71 1.46 -6.15
C ALA A 285 -17.25 1.32 -5.70
N ILE A 286 -17.04 1.20 -4.40
CA ILE A 286 -15.71 1.00 -3.82
C ILE A 286 -15.51 -0.49 -3.53
N HIS A 287 -14.38 -1.05 -3.96
CA HIS A 287 -13.82 -2.27 -3.40
C HIS A 287 -12.94 -1.87 -2.19
N PRO A 288 -13.40 -2.09 -0.96
CA PRO A 288 -12.86 -1.39 0.20
C PRO A 288 -11.61 -2.05 0.82
N CYS A 289 -11.19 -3.20 0.32
CA CYS A 289 -9.99 -3.88 0.79
C CYS A 289 -9.52 -4.90 -0.26
N VAL A 290 -8.59 -4.49 -1.11
CA VAL A 290 -7.96 -5.35 -2.13
C VAL A 290 -6.73 -6.05 -1.54
N GLU A 291 -5.94 -5.30 -0.76
CA GLU A 291 -4.71 -5.78 -0.09
C GLU A 291 -4.44 -4.94 1.15
N ILE A 292 -3.82 -5.56 2.17
CA ILE A 292 -3.32 -4.85 3.36
C ILE A 292 -1.80 -4.95 3.37
N ASN A 293 -1.14 -3.80 3.34
CA ASN A 293 0.31 -3.68 3.36
C ASN A 293 0.79 -3.35 4.77
N LEU A 294 1.15 -4.36 5.59
CA LEU A 294 1.66 -4.16 6.96
C LEU A 294 3.13 -3.74 6.94
N ARG A 295 3.37 -2.55 6.42
CA ARG A 295 4.69 -1.93 6.31
C ARG A 295 4.55 -0.46 5.98
N MET A 296 5.63 0.29 6.11
CA MET A 296 5.72 1.58 5.45
C MET A 296 5.70 1.33 3.94
N ASN A 297 4.60 1.71 3.29
CA ASN A 297 4.40 1.57 1.85
C ASN A 297 4.62 2.90 1.12
N MET A 298 4.50 2.89 -0.21
CA MET A 298 4.74 4.07 -1.03
C MET A 298 3.75 5.22 -0.73
N GLY A 299 2.50 4.89 -0.38
CA GLY A 299 1.49 5.88 0.01
C GLY A 299 1.84 6.60 1.31
N VAL A 300 2.29 5.86 2.33
CA VAL A 300 2.79 6.45 3.59
C VAL A 300 3.98 7.36 3.34
N VAL A 301 4.96 6.93 2.51
CA VAL A 301 6.13 7.76 2.18
C VAL A 301 5.70 9.02 1.44
N ALA A 302 4.85 8.89 0.43
CA ALA A 302 4.32 10.02 -0.32
C ALA A 302 3.63 11.04 0.62
N ARG A 303 2.79 10.55 1.54
CA ARG A 303 2.12 11.39 2.54
C ARG A 303 3.11 12.11 3.44
N MET A 304 4.09 11.39 4.00
CA MET A 304 5.10 11.97 4.90
C MET A 304 6.00 12.98 4.19
N VAL A 305 6.36 12.73 2.93
CA VAL A 305 7.14 13.67 2.12
C VAL A 305 6.31 14.94 1.87
N TYR A 306 5.05 14.79 1.48
CA TYR A 306 4.17 15.91 1.25
C TYR A 306 4.03 16.79 2.50
N ASP A 307 3.65 16.20 3.63
CA ASP A 307 3.37 16.93 4.86
C ASP A 307 4.59 17.68 5.42
N ARG A 308 5.77 17.10 5.26
CA ARG A 308 7.00 17.66 5.87
C ARG A 308 7.76 18.61 4.97
N TYR A 309 7.77 18.35 3.67
CA TYR A 309 8.74 18.96 2.78
C TYR A 309 8.14 19.73 1.61
N VAL A 310 6.86 19.56 1.28
CA VAL A 310 6.22 20.27 0.17
C VAL A 310 5.45 21.49 0.68
N CYS A 311 5.50 22.60 -0.03
CA CYS A 311 4.72 23.80 0.29
C CYS A 311 3.22 23.49 0.26
N ASP A 312 2.46 24.16 1.11
CA ASP A 312 1.03 23.95 1.23
C ASP A 312 0.32 24.23 -0.11
N ARG A 313 -0.65 23.39 -0.45
CA ARG A 313 -1.45 23.47 -1.69
C ARG A 313 -0.68 23.32 -3.00
N VAL A 314 0.60 23.01 -2.96
CA VAL A 314 1.35 22.63 -4.15
C VAL A 314 1.19 21.14 -4.38
N GLN A 315 0.88 20.74 -5.61
CA GLN A 315 0.76 19.32 -5.97
C GLN A 315 2.02 18.82 -6.66
N GLY A 316 2.23 17.52 -6.62
CA GLY A 316 3.35 16.87 -7.26
C GLY A 316 3.12 15.37 -7.39
N ARG A 317 4.16 14.65 -7.72
CA ARG A 317 4.17 13.19 -7.87
C ARG A 317 5.35 12.58 -7.13
N TYR A 318 5.12 11.47 -6.47
CA TYR A 318 6.13 10.56 -5.98
C TYR A 318 6.21 9.39 -6.95
N ILE A 319 7.37 9.13 -7.51
CA ILE A 319 7.56 8.22 -8.65
C ILE A 319 8.62 7.20 -8.27
N ILE A 320 8.38 5.92 -8.64
CA ILE A 320 9.39 4.87 -8.63
C ILE A 320 9.62 4.44 -10.07
N GLU A 321 10.85 4.54 -10.52
CA GLU A 321 11.24 4.20 -11.88
C GLU A 321 12.28 3.09 -11.90
N TYR A 322 12.17 2.20 -12.87
CA TYR A 322 13.09 1.09 -13.09
C TYR A 322 13.87 1.30 -14.38
N TYR A 323 15.19 1.17 -14.30
CA TYR A 323 16.12 1.30 -15.40
C TYR A 323 16.77 -0.04 -15.71
N THR A 324 16.87 -0.35 -16.99
CA THR A 324 17.39 -1.64 -17.46
C THR A 324 18.88 -1.61 -17.78
N SER A 325 19.41 -0.42 -18.04
CA SER A 325 20.79 -0.23 -18.52
C SER A 325 21.65 0.49 -17.48
N LEU A 326 22.94 0.13 -17.43
CA LEU A 326 23.91 0.80 -16.57
C LEU A 326 24.04 2.29 -16.94
N GLY A 327 24.03 3.15 -15.94
CA GLY A 327 24.18 4.60 -16.12
C GLY A 327 22.90 5.32 -16.62
N GLU A 328 21.84 4.59 -16.97
CA GLU A 328 20.58 5.18 -17.42
C GLU A 328 19.93 6.04 -16.33
N ALA A 329 19.94 5.57 -15.08
CA ALA A 329 19.45 6.33 -13.92
C ALA A 329 20.22 7.64 -13.72
N GLU A 330 21.55 7.64 -13.90
CA GLU A 330 22.37 8.87 -13.80
C GLU A 330 22.05 9.87 -14.91
N GLN A 331 21.78 9.40 -16.11
CA GLN A 331 21.39 10.27 -17.23
C GLN A 331 20.01 10.88 -16.99
N ALA A 332 19.06 10.07 -16.55
CA ALA A 332 17.73 10.52 -16.17
C ALA A 332 17.77 11.55 -15.05
N ASP A 333 18.50 11.28 -13.96
CA ASP A 333 18.67 12.21 -12.83
C ASP A 333 19.24 13.56 -13.28
N ARG A 334 20.32 13.54 -14.10
CA ARG A 334 20.92 14.78 -14.64
C ARG A 334 19.93 15.57 -15.50
N SER A 335 19.19 14.87 -16.36
CA SER A 335 18.17 15.49 -17.23
C SER A 335 17.04 16.12 -16.41
N LEU A 336 16.51 15.38 -15.42
CA LEU A 336 15.43 15.86 -14.56
C LEU A 336 15.85 17.08 -13.71
N ARG A 337 17.09 17.08 -13.18
CA ARG A 337 17.64 18.26 -12.45
C ARG A 337 17.73 19.51 -13.32
N LEU A 338 18.08 19.35 -14.58
CA LEU A 338 18.17 20.48 -15.51
C LEU A 338 16.79 20.99 -15.96
N GLN A 339 15.86 20.07 -16.21
CA GLN A 339 14.52 20.41 -16.68
C GLN A 339 13.63 20.95 -15.57
N HIS A 340 13.83 20.46 -14.33
CA HIS A 340 13.01 20.76 -13.17
C HIS A 340 13.90 21.20 -11.98
N PRO A 341 14.51 22.39 -12.06
CA PRO A 341 15.38 22.88 -10.99
C PRO A 341 14.59 22.99 -9.68
N LEU A 342 15.20 22.52 -8.59
CA LEU A 342 14.60 22.54 -7.26
C LEU A 342 14.49 23.98 -6.75
N LEU A 343 13.28 24.39 -6.40
CA LEU A 343 13.00 25.69 -5.79
C LEU A 343 12.41 25.46 -4.39
N LEU A 344 13.04 26.11 -3.40
CA LEU A 344 12.58 26.11 -2.02
C LEU A 344 11.97 27.45 -1.65
N GLU A 345 10.94 27.43 -0.82
CA GLU A 345 10.32 28.58 -0.17
C GLU A 345 10.11 28.23 1.30
N ASP A 346 10.66 29.05 2.19
CA ASP A 346 10.63 28.85 3.65
C ASP A 346 11.12 27.45 4.11
N GLY A 347 12.11 26.90 3.41
CA GLY A 347 12.68 25.58 3.69
C GLY A 347 11.85 24.40 3.17
N ARG A 348 10.75 24.65 2.47
CA ARG A 348 9.89 23.64 1.84
C ARG A 348 10.00 23.68 0.31
N ILE A 349 9.69 22.59 -0.35
CA ILE A 349 9.78 22.45 -1.80
C ILE A 349 8.56 23.10 -2.43
N LYS A 350 8.80 24.14 -3.22
CA LYS A 350 7.77 24.83 -4.01
C LYS A 350 7.61 24.22 -5.39
N SER A 351 8.72 23.85 -6.02
CA SER A 351 8.70 23.17 -7.33
C SER A 351 10.02 22.46 -7.60
N GLY A 352 10.01 21.61 -8.60
CA GLY A 352 11.20 20.96 -9.13
C GLY A 352 11.33 19.49 -8.76
N TYR A 353 12.46 18.94 -9.12
CA TYR A 353 12.82 17.54 -8.98
C TYR A 353 13.74 17.32 -7.77
N LEU A 354 13.49 16.23 -7.03
CA LEU A 354 14.39 15.76 -5.97
C LEU A 354 14.45 14.23 -5.97
N SER A 355 15.63 13.65 -6.16
CA SER A 355 15.85 12.21 -5.94
C SER A 355 15.80 11.90 -4.45
N LEU A 356 15.05 10.87 -4.07
CA LEU A 356 14.94 10.37 -2.69
C LEU A 356 15.87 9.18 -2.44
N THR A 357 16.48 8.65 -3.50
CA THR A 357 17.44 7.55 -3.43
C THR A 357 18.78 7.97 -4.02
N PRO A 358 19.90 7.46 -3.49
CA PRO A 358 21.21 7.68 -4.10
C PRO A 358 21.23 7.14 -5.54
N ILE A 359 21.91 7.88 -6.42
CA ILE A 359 22.03 7.51 -7.84
C ILE A 359 23.50 7.25 -8.16
N GLY A 360 23.75 6.15 -8.82
CA GLY A 360 25.06 5.73 -9.32
C GLY A 360 24.94 4.88 -10.57
N GLN A 361 26.06 4.53 -11.15
CA GLN A 361 26.14 3.81 -12.43
C GLN A 361 25.36 2.49 -12.45
N GLN A 362 25.23 1.83 -11.29
CA GLN A 362 24.56 0.54 -11.17
C GLN A 362 23.11 0.67 -10.64
N THR A 363 22.59 1.88 -10.49
CA THR A 363 21.23 2.10 -9.99
C THR A 363 20.22 1.57 -10.99
N ALA A 364 19.43 0.59 -10.54
CA ALA A 364 18.34 0.00 -11.32
C ALA A 364 16.96 0.58 -10.92
N TYR A 365 16.81 1.03 -9.68
CA TYR A 365 15.57 1.66 -9.19
C TYR A 365 15.85 3.02 -8.59
N GLN A 366 14.98 3.96 -8.92
CA GLN A 366 15.03 5.32 -8.38
C GLN A 366 13.66 5.68 -7.81
N ALA A 367 13.64 6.21 -6.58
CA ALA A 367 12.49 6.92 -6.04
C ALA A 367 12.78 8.43 -6.06
N TYR A 368 11.86 9.21 -6.60
CA TYR A 368 11.99 10.66 -6.66
C TYR A 368 10.65 11.36 -6.58
N ILE A 369 10.71 12.67 -6.34
CA ILE A 369 9.54 13.54 -6.38
C ILE A 369 9.69 14.58 -7.48
N LEU A 370 8.56 14.95 -8.06
CA LEU A 370 8.44 16.02 -9.04
C LEU A 370 7.28 16.93 -8.59
N ILE A 371 7.62 18.16 -8.19
CA ILE A 371 6.68 19.10 -7.57
C ILE A 371 6.39 20.25 -8.53
N GLY A 372 5.12 20.70 -8.57
CA GLY A 372 4.69 21.84 -9.39
C GLY A 372 4.66 21.61 -10.88
N SER A 373 4.86 20.37 -11.39
CA SER A 373 4.62 20.01 -12.78
C SER A 373 3.24 19.38 -12.89
N THR A 374 2.29 20.16 -13.32
CA THR A 374 0.95 19.69 -13.73
C THR A 374 1.00 19.21 -15.17
#